data_8d94acfdb24c0e0ec21abe71fa4818e5
#
_entry.id   8d94acfdb24c0e0ec21abe71fa4818e5
#
_cell.length_a   1.000
_cell.length_b   1.000
_cell.length_c   1.000
_cell.angle_alpha   90.00
_cell.angle_beta   90.00
_cell.angle_gamma   90.00
#
_symmetry.space_group_name_H-M   'P 1'
#
loop_
_entity.id
_entity.type
_entity.pdbx_description
1 polymer ?
#
loop_
_entity_poly.entity_id
_entity_poly.type
_entity_poly.pdbx_seq_one_letter_code
_entity_poly.pdbx_strand_id
1 'polypeptide(L)'
;MEYSPKARIVRVPVQVEENKFIRDSIDRTNMKLTSKAMNILTKYGVTAEEAKAESIAAFSERVALVQELNAISDEIKELEERPETLRKFWAFKPYYDEYKSLSGRKQEKYKKAHGGTLSDYHELKKKLLEWYPSGHVPTAEKLNKHIAELRKQSAQKNARYKAVKLKADELSQAANEIEQYIRQEQKREQQKKKNRWVLE
;
A
#
# COMPACT_ATOMS: atom_id res chain seq x y z
N MET A 1 -11.67 5.24 10.81
CA MET A 1 -12.74 5.85 9.98
C MET A 1 -13.02 4.91 8.82
N GLU A 2 -14.19 4.29 8.81
CA GLU A 2 -14.63 3.47 7.68
C GLU A 2 -14.99 4.39 6.51
N TYR A 3 -14.20 4.35 5.45
CA TYR A 3 -14.52 5.02 4.20
C TYR A 3 -15.57 4.18 3.46
N SER A 4 -16.84 4.54 3.62
CA SER A 4 -17.92 3.98 2.79
C SER A 4 -18.24 5.00 1.70
N PRO A 5 -18.00 4.69 0.42
CA PRO A 5 -18.37 5.60 -0.66
C PRO A 5 -19.89 5.80 -0.65
N LYS A 6 -20.34 7.07 -0.70
CA LYS A 6 -21.76 7.40 -0.74
C LYS A 6 -22.36 6.90 -2.05
N ALA A 7 -23.50 6.21 -1.98
CA ALA A 7 -24.24 5.83 -3.17
C ALA A 7 -24.66 7.08 -3.95
N ARG A 8 -24.46 7.05 -5.27
CA ARG A 8 -24.83 8.16 -6.17
C ARG A 8 -26.28 8.10 -6.65
N ILE A 9 -26.97 7.02 -6.30
CA ILE A 9 -28.40 6.88 -6.63
C ILE A 9 -29.19 7.99 -5.94
N VAL A 10 -29.90 8.77 -6.71
CA VAL A 10 -30.66 9.93 -6.25
C VAL A 10 -32.08 9.52 -5.95
N ARG A 11 -32.60 9.89 -4.77
CA ARG A 11 -34.04 9.77 -4.46
C ARG A 11 -34.80 10.81 -5.26
N VAL A 12 -35.97 10.44 -5.78
CA VAL A 12 -36.91 11.40 -6.31
C VAL A 12 -37.53 12.13 -5.12
N PRO A 13 -37.37 13.45 -4.95
CA PRO A 13 -38.01 14.21 -3.90
C PRO A 13 -39.54 14.23 -4.08
N VAL A 14 -40.29 14.20 -3.01
CA VAL A 14 -41.76 14.24 -3.04
C VAL A 14 -42.30 15.43 -3.86
N GLN A 15 -41.62 16.59 -3.77
CA GLN A 15 -41.97 17.82 -4.50
C GLN A 15 -41.83 17.69 -6.03
N VAL A 16 -41.11 16.69 -6.53
CA VAL A 16 -40.89 16.44 -7.97
C VAL A 16 -41.61 15.20 -8.47
N GLU A 17 -42.29 14.45 -7.61
CA GLU A 17 -43.06 13.26 -8.03
C GLU A 17 -44.12 13.57 -9.09
N GLU A 18 -44.71 14.77 -9.03
CA GLU A 18 -45.71 15.26 -10.00
C GLU A 18 -45.09 15.72 -11.32
N ASN A 19 -43.78 16.07 -11.33
CA ASN A 19 -43.07 16.49 -12.53
C ASN A 19 -42.51 15.29 -13.28
N LYS A 20 -43.24 14.81 -14.28
CA LYS A 20 -42.87 13.64 -15.08
C LYS A 20 -41.46 13.75 -15.71
N PHE A 21 -41.10 14.93 -16.22
CA PHE A 21 -39.78 15.09 -16.89
C PHE A 21 -38.58 14.94 -15.93
N ILE A 22 -38.71 15.53 -14.73
CA ILE A 22 -37.65 15.46 -13.72
C ILE A 22 -37.56 14.02 -13.18
N ARG A 23 -38.70 13.39 -12.89
CA ARG A 23 -38.75 12.00 -12.46
C ARG A 23 -38.12 11.07 -13.48
N ASP A 24 -38.51 11.17 -14.76
CA ASP A 24 -37.96 10.32 -15.83
C ASP A 24 -36.46 10.56 -16.07
N SER A 25 -35.95 11.79 -15.81
CA SER A 25 -34.53 12.10 -15.87
C SER A 25 -33.74 11.42 -14.73
N ILE A 26 -34.27 11.49 -13.50
CA ILE A 26 -33.70 10.84 -12.33
C ILE A 26 -33.69 9.30 -12.52
N ASP A 27 -34.81 8.74 -12.97
CA ASP A 27 -34.95 7.30 -13.21
C ASP A 27 -33.95 6.80 -14.28
N ARG A 28 -33.78 7.53 -15.38
CA ARG A 28 -32.75 7.22 -16.38
C ARG A 28 -31.33 7.27 -15.81
N THR A 29 -31.06 8.23 -14.96
CA THR A 29 -29.76 8.36 -14.31
C THR A 29 -29.52 7.19 -13.34
N ASN A 30 -30.52 6.84 -12.52
CA ASN A 30 -30.44 5.71 -11.60
C ASN A 30 -30.27 4.38 -12.35
N MET A 31 -31.00 4.18 -13.47
CA MET A 31 -30.80 2.99 -14.33
C MET A 31 -29.38 2.88 -14.87
N LYS A 32 -28.79 3.99 -15.34
CA LYS A 32 -27.41 4.00 -15.82
C LYS A 32 -26.42 3.64 -14.71
N LEU A 33 -26.61 4.18 -13.50
CA LEU A 33 -25.77 3.87 -12.34
C LEU A 33 -25.90 2.40 -11.94
N THR A 34 -27.12 1.88 -11.88
CA THR A 34 -27.40 0.47 -11.58
C THR A 34 -26.78 -0.47 -12.64
N SER A 35 -26.93 -0.14 -13.93
CA SER A 35 -26.30 -0.90 -15.02
C SER A 35 -24.78 -0.90 -14.90
N LYS A 36 -24.18 0.25 -14.56
CA LYS A 36 -22.74 0.32 -14.31
C LYS A 36 -22.32 -0.52 -13.10
N ALA A 37 -23.09 -0.50 -12.03
CA ALA A 37 -22.87 -1.33 -10.86
C ALA A 37 -22.94 -2.82 -11.19
N MET A 38 -23.94 -3.25 -11.97
CA MET A 38 -24.06 -4.64 -12.44
C MET A 38 -22.86 -5.06 -13.30
N ASN A 39 -22.37 -4.19 -14.18
CA ASN A 39 -21.17 -4.48 -14.96
C ASN A 39 -19.92 -4.69 -14.08
N ILE A 40 -19.80 -3.93 -12.97
CA ILE A 40 -18.73 -4.12 -12.00
C ILE A 40 -18.87 -5.49 -11.31
N LEU A 41 -20.06 -5.86 -10.87
CA LEU A 41 -20.29 -7.17 -10.27
C LEU A 41 -19.95 -8.31 -11.22
N THR A 42 -20.36 -8.20 -12.49
CA THR A 42 -20.04 -9.16 -13.55
C THR A 42 -18.53 -9.24 -13.78
N LYS A 43 -17.83 -8.11 -13.80
CA LYS A 43 -16.36 -8.04 -13.95
C LYS A 43 -15.65 -8.86 -12.87
N TYR A 44 -16.16 -8.85 -11.65
CA TYR A 44 -15.57 -9.57 -10.51
C TYR A 44 -16.22 -10.95 -10.26
N GLY A 45 -17.27 -11.31 -10.98
CA GLY A 45 -17.95 -12.60 -10.86
C GLY A 45 -18.68 -12.80 -9.54
N VAL A 46 -19.21 -11.71 -8.96
CA VAL A 46 -19.87 -11.72 -7.64
C VAL A 46 -21.30 -11.19 -7.72
N THR A 47 -22.16 -11.62 -6.80
CA THR A 47 -23.49 -11.07 -6.58
C THR A 47 -23.43 -9.76 -5.79
N ALA A 48 -24.53 -9.00 -5.73
CA ALA A 48 -24.59 -7.78 -4.93
C ALA A 48 -24.40 -8.03 -3.41
N GLU A 49 -24.85 -9.19 -2.93
CA GLU A 49 -24.68 -9.61 -1.53
C GLU A 49 -23.21 -9.96 -1.22
N GLU A 50 -22.59 -10.73 -2.10
CA GLU A 50 -21.18 -11.12 -1.99
C GLU A 50 -20.25 -9.91 -2.15
N ALA A 51 -20.60 -8.93 -2.97
CA ALA A 51 -19.76 -7.76 -3.25
C ALA A 51 -19.41 -6.97 -1.97
N LYS A 52 -20.30 -6.95 -1.00
CA LYS A 52 -20.07 -6.27 0.28
C LYS A 52 -19.00 -7.01 1.10
N ALA A 53 -19.09 -8.33 1.19
CA ALA A 53 -18.12 -9.17 1.87
C ALA A 53 -16.74 -9.12 1.16
N GLU A 54 -16.74 -9.23 -0.18
CA GLU A 54 -15.55 -9.15 -1.00
C GLU A 54 -14.87 -7.77 -0.91
N SER A 55 -15.64 -6.68 -0.83
CA SER A 55 -15.09 -5.35 -0.65
C SER A 55 -14.40 -5.19 0.71
N ILE A 56 -14.98 -5.77 1.78
CA ILE A 56 -14.38 -5.78 3.12
C ILE A 56 -13.10 -6.61 3.13
N ALA A 57 -13.12 -7.79 2.50
CA ALA A 57 -11.93 -8.64 2.38
C ALA A 57 -10.80 -7.92 1.62
N ALA A 58 -11.11 -7.28 0.49
CA ALA A 58 -10.17 -6.49 -0.28
C ALA A 58 -9.65 -5.27 0.52
N PHE A 59 -10.49 -4.63 1.33
CA PHE A 59 -10.05 -3.56 2.22
C PHE A 59 -9.06 -4.07 3.27
N SER A 60 -9.32 -5.22 3.88
CA SER A 60 -8.42 -5.84 4.86
C SER A 60 -7.07 -6.21 4.24
N GLU A 61 -7.07 -6.78 3.02
CA GLU A 61 -5.86 -7.06 2.25
C GLU A 61 -5.08 -5.77 1.94
N ARG A 62 -5.79 -4.68 1.59
CA ARG A 62 -5.18 -3.36 1.36
C ARG A 62 -4.44 -2.86 2.60
N VAL A 63 -5.04 -2.98 3.79
CA VAL A 63 -4.41 -2.57 5.05
C VAL A 63 -3.14 -3.38 5.33
N ALA A 64 -3.19 -4.70 5.14
CA ALA A 64 -2.01 -5.55 5.30
C ALA A 64 -0.87 -5.16 4.33
N LEU A 65 -1.19 -4.91 3.06
CA LEU A 65 -0.21 -4.47 2.06
C LEU A 65 0.43 -3.12 2.42
N VAL A 66 -0.31 -2.18 3.02
CA VAL A 66 0.25 -0.90 3.49
C VAL A 66 1.26 -1.14 4.61
N GLN A 67 0.96 -2.03 5.56
CA GLN A 67 1.89 -2.37 6.64
C GLN A 67 3.17 -3.01 6.10
N GLU A 68 3.05 -3.94 5.16
CA GLU A 68 4.21 -4.57 4.51
C GLU A 68 5.05 -3.56 3.71
N LEU A 69 4.41 -2.64 2.97
CA LEU A 69 5.10 -1.58 2.22
C LEU A 69 5.85 -0.62 3.14
N ASN A 70 5.25 -0.25 4.28
CA ASN A 70 5.90 0.58 5.27
C ASN A 70 7.12 -0.13 5.88
N ALA A 71 6.99 -1.39 6.27
CA ALA A 71 8.10 -2.19 6.79
C ALA A 71 9.27 -2.26 5.81
N ILE A 72 8.99 -2.54 4.52
CA ILE A 72 10.03 -2.56 3.47
C ILE A 72 10.66 -1.16 3.30
N SER A 73 9.86 -0.10 3.33
CA SER A 73 10.36 1.28 3.20
C SER A 73 11.30 1.65 4.36
N ASP A 74 10.95 1.26 5.57
CA ASP A 74 11.75 1.55 6.77
C ASP A 74 13.04 0.73 6.77
N GLU A 75 12.99 -0.55 6.34
CA GLU A 75 14.17 -1.37 6.15
C GLU A 75 15.12 -0.78 5.09
N ILE A 76 14.59 -0.32 3.94
CA ILE A 76 15.40 0.34 2.92
C ILE A 76 16.08 1.58 3.48
N LYS A 77 15.36 2.45 4.18
CA LYS A 77 15.93 3.68 4.80
C LYS A 77 17.05 3.35 5.77
N GLU A 78 16.85 2.34 6.61
CA GLU A 78 17.87 1.91 7.57
C GLU A 78 19.15 1.40 6.86
N LEU A 79 18.97 0.73 5.71
CA LEU A 79 20.08 0.15 4.97
C LEU A 79 20.80 1.12 4.03
N GLU A 80 20.15 2.21 3.59
CA GLU A 80 20.66 3.12 2.54
C GLU A 80 21.99 3.81 2.89
N GLU A 81 22.24 4.10 4.17
CA GLU A 81 23.49 4.75 4.62
C GLU A 81 24.65 3.77 4.76
N ARG A 82 24.37 2.46 4.82
CA ARG A 82 25.39 1.45 5.12
C ARG A 82 26.37 1.15 3.99
N PRO A 83 25.99 1.18 2.69
CA PRO A 83 26.90 0.82 1.59
C PRO A 83 28.15 1.70 1.51
N GLU A 84 28.02 3.00 1.77
CA GLU A 84 29.17 3.90 1.74
C GLU A 84 30.12 3.64 2.91
N THR A 85 29.58 3.44 4.11
CA THR A 85 30.35 3.05 5.30
C THR A 85 31.11 1.73 5.07
N LEU A 86 30.44 0.75 4.44
CA LEU A 86 31.05 -0.53 4.09
C LEU A 86 32.16 -0.37 3.06
N ARG A 87 31.98 0.46 2.01
CA ARG A 87 33.05 0.72 1.04
C ARG A 87 34.29 1.30 1.71
N LYS A 88 34.12 2.31 2.57
CA LYS A 88 35.21 2.92 3.33
C LYS A 88 35.94 1.90 4.23
N PHE A 89 35.15 1.09 4.96
CA PHE A 89 35.69 0.04 5.81
C PHE A 89 36.56 -0.96 5.03
N TRP A 90 36.04 -1.48 3.92
CA TRP A 90 36.76 -2.44 3.10
C TRP A 90 37.98 -1.81 2.39
N ALA A 91 37.89 -0.52 2.04
CA ALA A 91 39.05 0.21 1.48
C ALA A 91 40.17 0.42 2.52
N PHE A 92 39.84 0.60 3.80
CA PHE A 92 40.80 0.84 4.86
C PHE A 92 41.34 -0.47 5.50
N LYS A 93 40.61 -1.57 5.33
CA LYS A 93 41.01 -2.87 5.91
C LYS A 93 42.40 -3.31 5.53
N PRO A 94 42.90 -3.21 4.29
CA PRO A 94 44.25 -3.58 3.92
C PRO A 94 45.32 -2.81 4.71
N TYR A 95 45.13 -1.51 4.97
CA TYR A 95 46.07 -0.72 5.78
C TYR A 95 46.14 -1.22 7.22
N TYR A 96 45.00 -1.64 7.77
CA TYR A 96 45.00 -2.20 9.10
C TYR A 96 45.61 -3.60 9.17
N ASP A 97 45.39 -4.43 8.18
CA ASP A 97 45.95 -5.76 8.09
C ASP A 97 47.49 -5.67 7.93
N GLU A 98 47.97 -4.73 7.11
CA GLU A 98 49.42 -4.44 6.97
C GLU A 98 50.01 -3.91 8.29
N TYR A 99 49.37 -2.95 8.94
CA TYR A 99 49.75 -2.44 10.24
C TYR A 99 49.91 -3.57 11.28
N LYS A 100 49.02 -4.54 11.29
CA LYS A 100 49.04 -5.69 12.19
C LYS A 100 50.17 -6.68 11.86
N SER A 101 50.59 -6.77 10.62
CA SER A 101 51.67 -7.63 10.20
C SER A 101 53.06 -7.08 10.58
N LEU A 102 53.14 -5.79 10.87
CA LEU A 102 54.40 -5.10 11.23
C LEU A 102 54.64 -5.14 12.74
N SER A 103 55.92 -5.02 13.13
CA SER A 103 56.33 -4.95 14.54
C SER A 103 57.45 -3.91 14.77
N GLY A 104 57.55 -3.43 16.01
CA GLY A 104 58.60 -2.52 16.46
C GLY A 104 58.67 -1.21 15.67
N ARG A 105 59.88 -0.75 15.34
CA ARG A 105 60.05 0.53 14.63
C ARG A 105 59.37 0.64 13.28
N LYS A 106 59.11 -0.49 12.58
CA LYS A 106 58.38 -0.48 11.31
C LYS A 106 56.92 -0.17 11.53
N GLN A 107 56.31 -0.75 12.55
CA GLN A 107 54.96 -0.51 12.93
C GLN A 107 54.70 0.94 13.35
N GLU A 108 55.63 1.53 14.14
CA GLU A 108 55.55 2.93 14.53
C GLU A 108 55.65 3.90 13.35
N LYS A 109 56.57 3.64 12.41
CA LYS A 109 56.69 4.43 11.18
C LYS A 109 55.40 4.35 10.34
N TYR A 110 54.82 3.16 10.20
CA TYR A 110 53.60 2.95 9.48
C TYR A 110 52.44 3.68 10.15
N LYS A 111 52.34 3.59 11.49
CA LYS A 111 51.31 4.31 12.26
C LYS A 111 51.45 5.83 12.09
N LYS A 112 52.68 6.39 12.05
CA LYS A 112 52.86 7.82 11.79
C LYS A 112 52.44 8.23 10.38
N ALA A 113 52.67 7.37 9.38
CA ALA A 113 52.32 7.64 7.99
C ALA A 113 50.81 7.49 7.70
N HIS A 114 50.13 6.53 8.36
CA HIS A 114 48.73 6.15 8.08
C HIS A 114 47.80 6.31 9.30
N GLY A 115 48.19 7.13 10.28
CA GLY A 115 47.45 7.26 11.55
C GLY A 115 45.99 7.67 11.39
N GLY A 116 45.70 8.59 10.47
CA GLY A 116 44.30 8.98 10.14
C GLY A 116 43.50 7.79 9.63
N THR A 117 44.00 7.10 8.60
CA THR A 117 43.31 5.92 8.02
C THR A 117 43.08 4.82 9.04
N LEU A 118 44.05 4.59 9.95
CA LEU A 118 43.92 3.59 11.00
C LEU A 118 42.87 4.01 12.06
N SER A 119 42.82 5.30 12.41
CA SER A 119 41.77 5.84 13.29
C SER A 119 40.40 5.68 12.68
N ASP A 120 40.22 6.12 11.43
CA ASP A 120 38.98 5.99 10.67
C ASP A 120 38.53 4.54 10.57
N TYR A 121 39.44 3.61 10.32
CA TYR A 121 39.15 2.17 10.30
C TYR A 121 38.58 1.69 11.65
N HIS A 122 39.15 2.13 12.75
CA HIS A 122 38.67 1.74 14.08
C HIS A 122 37.27 2.29 14.38
N GLU A 123 37.00 3.55 14.00
CA GLU A 123 35.68 4.15 14.13
C GLU A 123 34.63 3.44 13.27
N LEU A 124 34.96 3.19 12.01
CA LEU A 124 34.08 2.43 11.09
C LEU A 124 33.83 1.02 11.62
N LYS A 125 34.87 0.35 12.15
CA LYS A 125 34.73 -0.99 12.73
C LYS A 125 33.79 -0.98 13.94
N LYS A 126 33.87 0.02 14.81
CA LYS A 126 32.95 0.17 15.95
C LYS A 126 31.51 0.34 15.47
N LYS A 127 31.26 1.25 14.52
CA LYS A 127 29.94 1.48 13.92
C LYS A 127 29.39 0.21 13.25
N LEU A 128 30.23 -0.55 12.54
CA LEU A 128 29.82 -1.79 11.89
C LEU A 128 29.50 -2.91 12.89
N LEU A 129 30.16 -2.98 14.04
CA LEU A 129 29.83 -3.95 15.08
C LEU A 129 28.48 -3.64 15.73
N GLU A 130 28.07 -2.39 15.80
CA GLU A 130 26.72 -1.99 16.25
C GLU A 130 25.65 -2.50 15.25
N TRP A 131 25.90 -2.40 13.93
CA TRP A 131 24.99 -2.89 12.92
C TRP A 131 25.03 -4.41 12.70
N TYR A 132 26.21 -5.01 12.92
CA TYR A 132 26.48 -6.44 12.68
C TYR A 132 27.15 -7.07 13.91
N PRO A 133 26.39 -7.30 15.01
CA PRO A 133 26.97 -7.81 16.28
C PRO A 133 27.64 -9.18 16.14
N SER A 134 27.19 -9.98 15.14
CA SER A 134 27.80 -11.28 14.84
C SER A 134 29.20 -11.18 14.21
N GLY A 135 29.67 -9.98 13.86
CA GLY A 135 30.93 -9.74 13.18
C GLY A 135 30.96 -10.11 11.69
N HIS A 136 29.85 -10.63 11.14
CA HIS A 136 29.74 -10.93 9.70
C HIS A 136 29.33 -9.68 8.93
N VAL A 137 30.34 -8.89 8.55
CA VAL A 137 30.13 -7.63 7.81
C VAL A 137 30.00 -7.95 6.30
N PRO A 138 28.86 -7.65 5.66
CA PRO A 138 28.68 -7.88 4.24
C PRO A 138 29.54 -6.90 3.39
N THR A 139 29.71 -7.22 2.10
CA THR A 139 30.26 -6.24 1.16
C THR A 139 29.17 -5.24 0.73
N ALA A 140 29.61 -4.06 0.28
CA ALA A 140 28.67 -3.03 -0.21
C ALA A 140 27.84 -3.53 -1.40
N GLU A 141 28.44 -4.39 -2.27
CA GLU A 141 27.74 -4.98 -3.41
C GLU A 141 26.60 -5.91 -2.97
N LYS A 142 26.86 -6.76 -1.96
CA LYS A 142 25.85 -7.66 -1.40
C LYS A 142 24.69 -6.86 -0.79
N LEU A 143 25.02 -5.79 -0.07
CA LEU A 143 23.99 -4.94 0.53
C LEU A 143 23.19 -4.17 -0.53
N ASN A 144 23.85 -3.63 -1.56
CA ASN A 144 23.16 -2.98 -2.67
C ASN A 144 22.23 -3.94 -3.43
N LYS A 145 22.64 -5.20 -3.61
CA LYS A 145 21.75 -6.23 -4.20
C LYS A 145 20.53 -6.49 -3.32
N HIS A 146 20.70 -6.54 -2.01
CA HIS A 146 19.58 -6.70 -1.07
C HIS A 146 18.62 -5.51 -1.14
N ILE A 147 19.13 -4.27 -1.10
CA ILE A 147 18.32 -3.07 -1.26
C ILE A 147 17.57 -3.07 -2.61
N ALA A 148 18.22 -3.48 -3.69
CA ALA A 148 17.57 -3.58 -5.00
C ALA A 148 16.43 -4.62 -5.01
N GLU A 149 16.59 -5.74 -4.33
CA GLU A 149 15.54 -6.76 -4.20
C GLU A 149 14.37 -6.25 -3.35
N LEU A 150 14.64 -5.55 -2.23
CA LEU A 150 13.60 -4.90 -1.43
C LEU A 150 12.81 -3.86 -2.25
N ARG A 151 13.49 -3.06 -3.07
CA ARG A 151 12.81 -2.10 -3.97
C ARG A 151 11.95 -2.80 -5.01
N LYS A 152 12.39 -3.93 -5.55
CA LYS A 152 11.61 -4.74 -6.48
C LYS A 152 10.36 -5.32 -5.80
N GLN A 153 10.51 -5.86 -4.60
CA GLN A 153 9.38 -6.36 -3.79
C GLN A 153 8.39 -5.23 -3.47
N SER A 154 8.87 -4.05 -3.10
CA SER A 154 8.06 -2.86 -2.87
C SER A 154 7.25 -2.49 -4.12
N ALA A 155 7.87 -2.50 -5.30
CA ALA A 155 7.19 -2.19 -6.56
C ALA A 155 6.09 -3.22 -6.89
N GLN A 156 6.34 -4.52 -6.68
CA GLN A 156 5.35 -5.58 -6.89
C GLN A 156 4.17 -5.46 -5.92
N LYS A 157 4.46 -5.24 -4.62
CA LYS A 157 3.42 -5.04 -3.61
C LYS A 157 2.61 -3.77 -3.86
N ASN A 158 3.23 -2.69 -4.34
CA ASN A 158 2.54 -1.46 -4.69
C ASN A 158 1.60 -1.64 -5.90
N ALA A 159 1.99 -2.43 -6.89
CA ALA A 159 1.11 -2.80 -7.99
C ALA A 159 -0.12 -3.59 -7.50
N ARG A 160 0.09 -4.59 -6.61
CA ARG A 160 -0.99 -5.34 -5.97
C ARG A 160 -1.90 -4.45 -5.12
N TYR A 161 -1.32 -3.54 -4.32
CA TYR A 161 -2.07 -2.56 -3.54
C TYR A 161 -3.03 -1.73 -4.41
N LYS A 162 -2.55 -1.23 -5.56
CA LYS A 162 -3.39 -0.45 -6.49
C LYS A 162 -4.55 -1.28 -7.03
N ALA A 163 -4.31 -2.54 -7.40
CA ALA A 163 -5.36 -3.43 -7.90
C ALA A 163 -6.39 -3.77 -6.82
N VAL A 164 -5.95 -4.10 -5.62
CA VAL A 164 -6.81 -4.41 -4.47
C VAL A 164 -7.62 -3.20 -4.04
N LYS A 165 -7.00 -2.01 -4.01
CA LYS A 165 -7.70 -0.75 -3.73
C LYS A 165 -8.82 -0.50 -4.74
N LEU A 166 -8.53 -0.65 -6.03
CA LEU A 166 -9.54 -0.48 -7.08
C LEU A 166 -10.69 -1.47 -6.91
N LYS A 167 -10.39 -2.76 -6.67
CA LYS A 167 -11.39 -3.80 -6.42
C LYS A 167 -12.29 -3.42 -5.23
N ALA A 168 -11.70 -3.02 -4.11
CA ALA A 168 -12.44 -2.65 -2.91
C ALA A 168 -13.39 -1.47 -3.15
N ASP A 169 -12.88 -0.41 -3.80
CA ASP A 169 -13.64 0.81 -4.07
C ASP A 169 -14.78 0.54 -5.08
N GLU A 170 -14.52 -0.18 -6.16
CA GLU A 170 -15.51 -0.54 -7.18
C GLU A 170 -16.62 -1.43 -6.60
N LEU A 171 -16.27 -2.50 -5.86
CA LEU A 171 -17.26 -3.42 -5.28
C LEU A 171 -18.10 -2.75 -4.19
N SER A 172 -17.49 -1.97 -3.31
CA SER A 172 -18.22 -1.23 -2.28
C SER A 172 -19.21 -0.25 -2.90
N GLN A 173 -18.80 0.47 -3.95
CA GLN A 173 -19.68 1.40 -4.63
C GLN A 173 -20.81 0.69 -5.36
N ALA A 174 -20.54 -0.40 -6.09
CA ALA A 174 -21.54 -1.17 -6.80
C ALA A 174 -22.59 -1.75 -5.84
N ALA A 175 -22.17 -2.36 -4.73
CA ALA A 175 -23.07 -2.89 -3.71
C ALA A 175 -23.99 -1.80 -3.13
N ASN A 176 -23.43 -0.63 -2.79
CA ASN A 176 -24.19 0.48 -2.27
C ASN A 176 -25.21 1.05 -3.29
N GLU A 177 -24.84 1.15 -4.56
CA GLU A 177 -25.74 1.65 -5.61
C GLU A 177 -26.91 0.68 -5.83
N ILE A 178 -26.67 -0.62 -5.88
CA ILE A 178 -27.72 -1.63 -6.01
C ILE A 178 -28.63 -1.66 -4.80
N GLU A 179 -28.08 -1.66 -3.59
CA GLU A 179 -28.86 -1.63 -2.35
C GLU A 179 -29.79 -0.40 -2.28
N GLN A 180 -29.27 0.78 -2.66
CA GLN A 180 -30.09 2.00 -2.71
C GLN A 180 -31.19 1.92 -3.77
N TYR A 181 -30.92 1.35 -4.94
CA TYR A 181 -31.91 1.16 -5.98
C TYR A 181 -33.02 0.22 -5.51
N ILE A 182 -32.69 -0.93 -4.94
CA ILE A 182 -33.67 -1.89 -4.40
C ILE A 182 -34.54 -1.24 -3.32
N ARG A 183 -33.93 -0.50 -2.39
CA ARG A 183 -34.70 0.22 -1.34
C ARG A 183 -35.62 1.26 -1.90
N GLN A 184 -35.29 1.92 -2.99
CA GLN A 184 -36.19 2.87 -3.65
C GLN A 184 -37.38 2.17 -4.29
N GLU A 185 -37.16 1.11 -5.03
CA GLU A 185 -38.24 0.34 -5.67
C GLU A 185 -39.19 -0.26 -4.64
N GLN A 186 -38.67 -0.83 -3.55
CA GLN A 186 -39.51 -1.34 -2.47
C GLN A 186 -40.43 -0.25 -1.86
N LYS A 187 -39.90 0.97 -1.66
CA LYS A 187 -40.69 2.09 -1.17
C LYS A 187 -41.75 2.53 -2.17
N ARG A 188 -41.42 2.58 -3.45
CA ARG A 188 -42.40 2.88 -4.52
C ARG A 188 -43.55 1.87 -4.56
N GLU A 189 -43.22 0.58 -4.44
CA GLU A 189 -44.25 -0.46 -4.37
C GLU A 189 -45.13 -0.36 -3.14
N GLN A 190 -44.57 -0.08 -1.97
CA GLN A 190 -45.33 0.13 -0.75
C GLN A 190 -46.26 1.34 -0.86
N GLN A 191 -45.81 2.41 -1.50
CA GLN A 191 -46.59 3.61 -1.69
C GLN A 191 -47.73 3.39 -2.69
N LYS A 192 -47.49 2.66 -3.78
CA LYS A 192 -48.53 2.23 -4.72
C LYS A 192 -49.59 1.36 -4.03
N LYS A 193 -49.19 0.42 -3.18
CA LYS A 193 -50.14 -0.40 -2.39
C LYS A 193 -50.96 0.45 -1.45
N LYS A 194 -50.36 1.38 -0.69
CA LYS A 194 -51.11 2.29 0.20
C LYS A 194 -52.14 3.14 -0.55
N ASN A 195 -51.75 3.71 -1.69
CA ASN A 195 -52.66 4.55 -2.49
C ASN A 195 -53.84 3.77 -3.07
N ARG A 196 -53.61 2.46 -3.36
CA ARG A 196 -54.69 1.57 -3.84
C ARG A 196 -55.75 1.28 -2.75
N TRP A 197 -55.33 1.11 -1.49
CA TRP A 197 -56.22 0.86 -0.34
C TRP A 197 -57.02 2.10 0.09
N VAL A 198 -56.60 3.29 -0.30
CA VAL A 198 -57.31 4.55 0.00
C VAL A 198 -58.39 4.84 -1.05
N LEU A 199 -58.37 4.17 -2.20
CA LEU A 199 -59.29 4.35 -3.31
C LEU A 199 -60.39 3.25 -3.38
N GLU A 200 -60.31 2.21 -2.55
CA GLU A 200 -61.36 1.21 -2.28
C GLU A 200 -62.10 1.55 -0.99
#